data_8f6126a76cff16c896aeb62d1d8eb3fa
#
_entry.id   8f6126a76cff16c896aeb62d1d8eb3fa
#
_cell.length_a   1.000
_cell.length_b   1.000
_cell.length_c   1.000
_cell.angle_alpha   90.00
_cell.angle_beta   90.00
_cell.angle_gamma   90.00
#
_symmetry.space_group_name_H-M   'P 1'
#
loop_
_entity.id
_entity.type
_entity.pdbx_description
1 polymer ?
#
loop_
_entity_poly.entity_id
_entity_poly.type
_entity_poly.pdbx_seq_one_letter_code
_entity_poly.pdbx_strand_id
1 'polypeptide(L)'
;MNRAMYAAASGMAAQQTQLEIVADNLANADVAGFKSAAATFADVRAGSIGLGTTSVGKHAVFAQGKLMRSGGPFDVAIDGPGFFVVERGHARAYTRNGEFAREADGTLRNGAGWTLSGVRIPADALAVRVERDGRVLVDTANGKGRTIARLRLASFASPEALRSLGATLFAPSDASGRARLFTPGGRDAPSIAFGALERSNVSIVEAMMQILGAQRAYEANAKGVQAADEMLRIANNLHRG
;
A
#
# COMPACT_ATOMS: atom_id res chain seq x y z
N MET A 1 15.65 -35.92 -7.27
CA MET A 1 14.33 -35.34 -6.93
C MET A 1 13.51 -35.24 -8.20
N ASN A 2 12.27 -35.74 -8.24
CA ASN A 2 11.43 -35.73 -9.43
C ASN A 2 11.02 -34.30 -9.78
N ARG A 3 11.12 -33.90 -11.06
CA ARG A 3 10.76 -32.55 -11.55
C ARG A 3 9.34 -32.16 -11.17
N ALA A 4 8.40 -33.10 -11.20
CA ALA A 4 7.02 -32.90 -10.80
C ALA A 4 6.89 -32.47 -9.33
N MET A 5 7.67 -33.08 -8.44
CA MET A 5 7.71 -32.70 -7.02
C MET A 5 8.26 -31.28 -6.81
N TYR A 6 9.32 -30.92 -7.56
CA TYR A 6 9.88 -29.59 -7.50
C TYR A 6 8.90 -28.51 -7.98
N ALA A 7 8.25 -28.75 -9.12
CA ALA A 7 7.25 -27.83 -9.67
C ALA A 7 6.05 -27.68 -8.71
N ALA A 8 5.56 -28.77 -8.13
CA ALA A 8 4.45 -28.72 -7.17
C ALA A 8 4.87 -28.04 -5.86
N ALA A 9 6.09 -28.27 -5.35
CA ALA A 9 6.61 -27.60 -4.15
C ALA A 9 6.78 -26.10 -4.38
N SER A 10 7.30 -25.68 -5.54
CA SER A 10 7.42 -24.25 -5.88
C SER A 10 6.04 -23.59 -6.04
N GLY A 11 5.06 -24.31 -6.61
CA GLY A 11 3.69 -23.88 -6.69
C GLY A 11 3.05 -23.67 -5.31
N MET A 12 3.28 -24.60 -4.36
CA MET A 12 2.82 -24.43 -2.98
C MET A 12 3.45 -23.21 -2.30
N ALA A 13 4.75 -22.99 -2.47
CA ALA A 13 5.43 -21.81 -1.93
C ALA A 13 4.88 -20.50 -2.52
N ALA A 14 4.58 -20.48 -3.82
CA ALA A 14 3.96 -19.33 -4.46
C ALA A 14 2.54 -19.06 -3.91
N GLN A 15 1.72 -20.11 -3.71
CA GLN A 15 0.39 -19.97 -3.12
C GLN A 15 0.45 -19.51 -1.66
N GLN A 16 1.44 -19.96 -0.89
CA GLN A 16 1.66 -19.48 0.47
C GLN A 16 1.99 -17.98 0.49
N THR A 17 2.91 -17.52 -0.36
CA THR A 17 3.22 -16.09 -0.51
C THR A 17 1.98 -15.27 -0.91
N GLN A 18 1.15 -15.80 -1.82
CA GLN A 18 -0.10 -15.16 -2.21
C GLN A 18 -1.07 -15.05 -1.03
N LEU A 19 -1.22 -16.12 -0.24
CA LEU A 19 -2.07 -16.12 0.96
C LEU A 19 -1.61 -15.08 1.99
N GLU A 20 -0.31 -14.99 2.25
CA GLU A 20 0.27 -14.00 3.18
C GLU A 20 -0.05 -12.57 2.74
N ILE A 21 0.11 -12.27 1.44
CA ILE A 21 -0.18 -10.94 0.89
C ILE A 21 -1.67 -10.61 0.98
N VAL A 22 -2.54 -11.54 0.62
CA VAL A 22 -3.99 -11.31 0.66
C VAL A 22 -4.49 -11.20 2.09
N ALA A 23 -3.93 -11.96 3.04
CA ALA A 23 -4.24 -11.85 4.45
C ALA A 23 -3.80 -10.49 5.03
N ASP A 24 -2.61 -10.00 4.65
CA ASP A 24 -2.14 -8.66 5.02
C ASP A 24 -3.06 -7.56 4.44
N ASN A 25 -3.46 -7.68 3.16
CA ASN A 25 -4.42 -6.77 2.55
C ASN A 25 -5.75 -6.77 3.30
N LEU A 26 -6.29 -7.94 3.62
CA LEU A 26 -7.57 -8.09 4.33
C LEU A 26 -7.51 -7.49 5.73
N ALA A 27 -6.43 -7.73 6.47
CA ALA A 27 -6.22 -7.16 7.80
C ALA A 27 -6.19 -5.62 7.79
N ASN A 28 -5.79 -5.02 6.66
CA ASN A 28 -5.68 -3.58 6.49
C ASN A 28 -6.82 -2.97 5.62
N ALA A 29 -7.91 -3.73 5.40
CA ALA A 29 -9.00 -3.28 4.55
C ALA A 29 -9.73 -2.02 5.07
N ASP A 30 -9.72 -1.79 6.37
CA ASP A 30 -10.33 -0.62 7.00
C ASP A 30 -9.33 0.50 7.36
N VAL A 31 -8.04 0.30 7.09
CA VAL A 31 -7.02 1.31 7.38
C VAL A 31 -7.07 2.44 6.34
N ALA A 32 -7.19 3.68 6.80
CA ALA A 32 -7.19 4.85 5.93
C ALA A 32 -5.88 4.97 5.13
N GLY A 33 -6.02 5.22 3.82
CA GLY A 33 -4.88 5.40 2.92
C GLY A 33 -4.05 4.14 2.65
N PHE A 34 -4.48 2.97 3.12
CA PHE A 34 -3.80 1.71 2.83
C PHE A 34 -3.89 1.39 1.34
N LYS A 35 -2.80 0.87 0.79
CA LYS A 35 -2.70 0.40 -0.59
C LYS A 35 -2.43 -1.09 -0.61
N SER A 36 -3.30 -1.82 -1.31
CA SER A 36 -3.15 -3.27 -1.45
C SER A 36 -1.79 -3.61 -2.04
N ALA A 37 -1.23 -4.70 -1.58
CA ALA A 37 -0.04 -5.28 -2.17
C ALA A 37 -0.41 -6.41 -3.12
N ALA A 38 0.38 -6.55 -4.19
CA ALA A 38 0.30 -7.68 -5.11
C ALA A 38 1.68 -8.34 -5.23
N ALA A 39 1.69 -9.66 -5.48
CA ALA A 39 2.90 -10.39 -5.81
C ALA A 39 3.08 -10.48 -7.31
N THR A 40 4.32 -10.41 -7.76
CA THR A 40 4.72 -10.79 -9.12
C THR A 40 5.39 -12.16 -9.07
N PHE A 41 4.90 -13.08 -9.88
CA PHE A 41 5.47 -14.41 -10.03
C PHE A 41 6.11 -14.55 -11.39
N ALA A 42 7.23 -15.27 -11.45
CA ALA A 42 7.90 -15.61 -12.69
C ALA A 42 7.99 -17.13 -12.84
N ASP A 43 7.87 -17.59 -14.07
CA ASP A 43 8.09 -18.98 -14.44
C ASP A 43 9.60 -19.29 -14.38
N VAL A 44 9.96 -20.35 -13.68
CA VAL A 44 11.36 -20.84 -13.60
C VAL A 44 11.56 -21.89 -14.69
N ARG A 45 12.50 -21.63 -15.60
CA ARG A 45 12.80 -22.50 -16.74
C ARG A 45 14.28 -22.89 -16.79
N ALA A 46 14.53 -24.11 -17.25
CA ALA A 46 15.85 -24.54 -17.71
C ALA A 46 15.74 -24.91 -19.19
N GLY A 47 16.12 -23.99 -20.08
CA GLY A 47 15.85 -24.10 -21.51
C GLY A 47 14.36 -24.09 -21.84
N SER A 48 13.86 -25.11 -22.53
CA SER A 48 12.44 -25.29 -22.84
C SER A 48 11.62 -25.94 -21.72
N ILE A 49 12.27 -26.34 -20.61
CA ILE A 49 11.63 -27.12 -19.54
C ILE A 49 11.20 -26.18 -18.41
N GLY A 50 9.90 -26.19 -18.08
CA GLY A 50 9.37 -25.54 -16.89
C GLY A 50 9.81 -26.25 -15.63
N LEU A 51 10.31 -25.50 -14.65
CA LEU A 51 10.74 -25.99 -13.34
C LEU A 51 9.83 -25.51 -12.21
N GLY A 52 8.75 -24.78 -12.53
CA GLY A 52 7.83 -24.25 -11.56
C GLY A 52 7.78 -22.74 -11.55
N THR A 53 7.43 -22.15 -10.42
CA THR A 53 7.26 -20.69 -10.26
C THR A 53 8.04 -20.16 -9.05
N THR A 54 8.43 -18.90 -9.11
CA THR A 54 9.05 -18.19 -7.98
C THR A 54 8.43 -16.81 -7.82
N SER A 55 8.35 -16.32 -6.58
CA SER A 55 7.98 -14.93 -6.31
C SER A 55 9.16 -14.02 -6.65
N VAL A 56 8.92 -13.04 -7.52
CA VAL A 56 9.94 -12.06 -7.97
C VAL A 56 9.89 -10.79 -7.12
N GLY A 57 8.73 -10.46 -6.55
CA GLY A 57 8.60 -9.27 -5.72
C GLY A 57 7.18 -9.02 -5.24
N LYS A 58 7.08 -8.11 -4.26
CA LYS A 58 5.84 -7.55 -3.75
C LYS A 58 5.84 -6.05 -4.07
N HIS A 59 4.78 -5.52 -4.63
CA HIS A 59 4.61 -4.11 -4.94
C HIS A 59 3.24 -3.61 -4.46
N ALA A 60 3.14 -2.31 -4.17
CA ALA A 60 1.88 -1.69 -3.78
C ALA A 60 1.10 -1.26 -5.03
N VAL A 61 -0.22 -1.45 -4.99
CA VAL A 61 -1.16 -1.01 -6.04
C VAL A 61 -1.73 0.33 -5.65
N PHE A 62 -1.34 1.41 -6.35
CA PHE A 62 -1.74 2.78 -6.02
C PHE A 62 -3.05 3.22 -6.70
N ALA A 63 -3.96 2.29 -6.99
CA ALA A 63 -5.32 2.67 -7.35
C ALA A 63 -5.97 3.47 -6.21
N GLN A 64 -6.74 4.50 -6.56
CA GLN A 64 -7.41 5.33 -5.57
C GLN A 64 -8.53 4.56 -4.87
N GLY A 65 -8.54 4.62 -3.54
CA GLY A 65 -9.64 4.13 -2.71
C GLY A 65 -10.82 5.10 -2.69
N LYS A 66 -11.94 4.66 -2.16
CA LYS A 66 -13.14 5.51 -2.02
C LYS A 66 -12.86 6.63 -1.00
N LEU A 67 -13.14 7.88 -1.41
CA LEU A 67 -13.13 9.01 -0.50
C LEU A 67 -14.40 9.00 0.35
N MET A 68 -14.23 9.06 1.67
CA MET A 68 -15.35 9.09 2.60
C MET A 68 -15.19 10.27 3.57
N ARG A 69 -16.30 10.93 3.88
CA ARG A 69 -16.31 11.94 4.93
C ARG A 69 -15.92 11.32 6.26
N SER A 70 -15.08 12.03 6.98
CA SER A 70 -14.63 11.65 8.31
C SER A 70 -15.08 12.70 9.34
N GLY A 71 -15.06 12.33 10.62
CA GLY A 71 -15.36 13.23 11.71
C GLY A 71 -14.14 13.95 12.29
N GLY A 72 -12.94 13.68 11.78
CA GLY A 72 -11.71 14.26 12.29
C GLY A 72 -11.51 15.72 11.84
N PRO A 73 -11.11 16.62 12.76
CA PRO A 73 -10.99 18.05 12.47
C PRO A 73 -9.81 18.41 11.58
N PHE A 74 -8.87 17.48 11.36
CA PHE A 74 -7.66 17.68 10.56
C PHE A 74 -7.50 16.62 9.47
N ASP A 75 -8.55 15.85 9.24
CA ASP A 75 -8.55 14.81 8.22
C ASP A 75 -8.57 15.42 6.83
N VAL A 76 -7.70 14.89 5.98
CA VAL A 76 -7.55 15.33 4.58
C VAL A 76 -7.37 14.12 3.67
N ALA A 77 -7.92 14.18 2.49
CA ALA A 77 -7.67 13.17 1.46
C ALA A 77 -7.19 13.84 0.17
N ILE A 78 -6.47 13.09 -0.64
CA ILE A 78 -6.06 13.51 -1.99
C ILE A 78 -7.07 12.92 -2.98
N ASP A 79 -7.71 13.78 -3.75
CA ASP A 79 -8.54 13.38 -4.87
C ASP A 79 -7.70 13.44 -6.15
N GLY A 80 -7.24 12.28 -6.61
CA GLY A 80 -6.31 12.11 -7.72
C GLY A 80 -4.94 11.53 -7.30
N PRO A 81 -3.95 11.50 -8.21
CA PRO A 81 -2.63 10.93 -7.95
C PRO A 81 -1.76 11.84 -7.07
N GLY A 82 -0.90 11.25 -6.24
CA GLY A 82 0.06 11.96 -5.38
C GLY A 82 0.11 11.42 -3.97
N PHE A 83 0.98 12.00 -3.14
CA PHE A 83 1.22 11.56 -1.77
C PHE A 83 1.40 12.78 -0.87
N PHE A 84 0.93 12.68 0.36
CA PHE A 84 1.34 13.59 1.42
C PHE A 84 2.81 13.39 1.74
N VAL A 85 3.51 14.48 2.00
CA VAL A 85 4.90 14.46 2.45
C VAL A 85 4.90 14.55 3.98
N VAL A 86 5.46 13.55 4.63
CA VAL A 86 5.57 13.51 6.09
C VAL A 86 7.03 13.40 6.49
N GLU A 87 7.35 13.97 7.64
CA GLU A 87 8.73 14.10 8.12
C GLU A 87 8.83 13.64 9.58
N ARG A 88 9.97 13.02 9.91
CA ARG A 88 10.33 12.68 11.29
C ARG A 88 11.83 12.92 11.47
N GLY A 89 12.17 14.02 12.14
CA GLY A 89 13.56 14.52 12.18
C GLY A 89 14.05 14.88 10.78
N HIS A 90 15.13 14.26 10.32
CA HIS A 90 15.68 14.45 8.98
C HIS A 90 15.12 13.46 7.93
N ALA A 91 14.32 12.48 8.35
CA ALA A 91 13.76 11.49 7.46
C ALA A 91 12.46 12.00 6.84
N ARG A 92 12.27 11.70 5.53
CA ARG A 92 11.04 11.94 4.78
C ARG A 92 10.39 10.63 4.40
N ALA A 93 9.06 10.60 4.49
CA ALA A 93 8.24 9.53 3.98
C ALA A 93 7.02 10.09 3.25
N TYR A 94 6.33 9.23 2.53
CA TYR A 94 5.20 9.57 1.69
C TYR A 94 4.03 8.68 2.07
N THR A 95 2.83 9.26 2.12
CA THR A 95 1.65 8.50 2.55
C THR A 95 0.39 8.96 1.82
N ARG A 96 -0.59 8.06 1.73
CA ARG A 96 -1.96 8.39 1.32
C ARG A 96 -2.90 8.52 2.53
N ASN A 97 -2.44 8.12 3.71
CA ASN A 97 -3.18 8.33 4.94
C ASN A 97 -3.17 9.82 5.32
N GLY A 98 -4.33 10.42 5.37
CA GLY A 98 -4.54 11.81 5.74
C GLY A 98 -5.15 12.00 7.11
N GLU A 99 -5.13 10.98 7.95
CA GLU A 99 -5.55 11.05 9.34
C GLU A 99 -4.45 11.71 10.18
N PHE A 100 -4.67 12.97 10.57
CA PHE A 100 -3.73 13.74 11.36
C PHE A 100 -4.37 14.26 12.64
N ALA A 101 -3.57 14.31 13.70
CA ALA A 101 -3.90 14.97 14.95
C ALA A 101 -2.99 16.18 15.17
N ARG A 102 -3.52 17.24 15.81
CA ARG A 102 -2.73 18.40 16.18
C ARG A 102 -2.00 18.14 17.47
N GLU A 103 -0.70 18.34 17.45
CA GLU A 103 0.16 18.32 18.63
C GLU A 103 0.18 19.66 19.36
N ALA A 104 0.71 19.68 20.58
CA ALA A 104 0.80 20.88 21.42
C ALA A 104 1.65 22.00 20.76
N ASP A 105 2.62 21.64 19.94
CA ASP A 105 3.47 22.57 19.18
C ASP A 105 2.81 23.10 17.91
N GLY A 106 1.57 22.66 17.61
CA GLY A 106 0.82 23.03 16.42
C GLY A 106 1.13 22.24 15.17
N THR A 107 2.02 21.25 15.22
CA THR A 107 2.27 20.35 14.09
C THR A 107 1.14 19.34 13.93
N LEU A 108 0.89 18.91 12.71
CA LEU A 108 -0.05 17.83 12.40
C LEU A 108 0.71 16.51 12.32
N ARG A 109 0.37 15.54 13.19
CA ARG A 109 1.03 14.26 13.29
C ARG A 109 0.07 13.11 13.01
N ASN A 110 0.53 12.10 12.30
CA ASN A 110 -0.22 10.86 12.10
C ASN A 110 0.03 9.85 13.23
N GLY A 111 -0.78 8.78 13.29
CA GLY A 111 -0.66 7.73 14.31
C GLY A 111 0.69 7.00 14.34
N ALA A 112 1.49 7.07 13.27
CA ALA A 112 2.85 6.51 13.20
C ALA A 112 3.95 7.48 13.68
N GLY A 113 3.59 8.65 14.21
CA GLY A 113 4.52 9.64 14.76
C GLY A 113 5.23 10.50 13.72
N TRP A 114 4.72 10.59 12.47
CA TRP A 114 5.24 11.44 11.41
C TRP A 114 4.42 12.71 11.29
N THR A 115 5.09 13.85 11.10
CA THR A 115 4.45 15.15 10.96
C THR A 115 4.24 15.52 9.50
N LEU A 116 3.08 16.12 9.20
CA LEU A 116 2.79 16.66 7.88
C LEU A 116 3.71 17.83 7.56
N SER A 117 4.47 17.70 6.48
CA SER A 117 5.50 18.68 6.11
C SER A 117 4.88 20.05 5.77
N GLY A 118 5.50 21.10 6.29
CA GLY A 118 5.17 22.48 5.91
C GLY A 118 3.87 23.05 6.51
N VAL A 119 3.23 22.36 7.45
CA VAL A 119 2.02 22.85 8.13
C VAL A 119 2.25 22.94 9.62
N ARG A 120 1.99 24.15 10.16
CA ARG A 120 1.95 24.39 11.61
C ARG A 120 0.76 25.28 11.93
N ILE A 121 -0.14 24.76 12.76
CA ILE A 121 -1.36 25.45 13.17
C ILE A 121 -1.04 26.31 14.38
N PRO A 122 -1.28 27.64 14.34
CA PRO A 122 -1.02 28.52 15.45
C PRO A 122 -1.94 28.22 16.64
N ALA A 123 -1.49 28.56 17.85
CA ALA A 123 -2.20 28.25 19.10
C ALA A 123 -3.57 28.96 19.20
N ASP A 124 -3.69 30.13 18.58
CA ASP A 124 -4.88 30.99 18.54
C ASP A 124 -5.91 30.57 17.46
N ALA A 125 -5.67 29.47 16.74
CA ALA A 125 -6.60 28.97 15.73
C ALA A 125 -7.87 28.40 16.37
N LEU A 126 -9.01 29.00 16.05
CA LEU A 126 -10.36 28.58 16.45
C LEU A 126 -10.94 27.53 15.50
N ALA A 127 -10.67 27.65 14.20
CA ALA A 127 -11.07 26.70 13.19
C ALA A 127 -9.97 26.59 12.11
N VAL A 128 -9.87 25.41 11.52
CA VAL A 128 -8.93 25.12 10.43
C VAL A 128 -9.71 24.60 9.25
N ARG A 129 -9.36 25.04 8.05
CA ARG A 129 -9.90 24.52 6.78
C ARG A 129 -8.77 24.36 5.78
N VAL A 130 -8.88 23.34 4.95
CA VAL A 130 -7.97 23.16 3.82
C VAL A 130 -8.77 23.27 2.54
N GLU A 131 -8.35 24.15 1.65
CA GLU A 131 -8.99 24.32 0.34
C GLU A 131 -8.48 23.28 -0.67
N ARG A 132 -9.22 23.10 -1.75
CA ARG A 132 -8.90 22.15 -2.80
C ARG A 132 -7.51 22.36 -3.43
N ASP A 133 -7.03 23.59 -3.42
CA ASP A 133 -5.70 23.97 -3.93
C ASP A 133 -4.58 23.82 -2.87
N GLY A 134 -4.89 23.20 -1.73
CA GLY A 134 -3.95 22.94 -0.65
C GLY A 134 -3.67 24.13 0.27
N ARG A 135 -4.33 25.28 0.12
CA ARG A 135 -4.21 26.38 1.10
C ARG A 135 -4.82 25.96 2.43
N VAL A 136 -4.03 26.10 3.50
CA VAL A 136 -4.47 25.90 4.86
C VAL A 136 -4.88 27.24 5.45
N LEU A 137 -6.17 27.37 5.75
CA LEU A 137 -6.75 28.58 6.31
C LEU A 137 -7.10 28.34 7.76
N VAL A 138 -6.89 29.38 8.57
CA VAL A 138 -7.30 29.40 9.96
C VAL A 138 -8.19 30.58 10.25
N ASP A 139 -9.18 30.35 11.08
CA ASP A 139 -9.97 31.40 11.70
C ASP A 139 -9.40 31.64 13.11
N THR A 140 -9.14 32.89 13.44
CA THR A 140 -8.67 33.35 14.76
C THR A 140 -9.65 34.38 15.33
N ALA A 141 -9.51 34.74 16.60
CA ALA A 141 -10.33 35.78 17.20
C ALA A 141 -10.21 37.14 16.47
N ASN A 142 -9.07 37.40 15.83
CA ASN A 142 -8.73 38.68 15.18
C ASN A 142 -9.03 38.68 13.66
N GLY A 143 -9.53 37.57 13.08
CA GLY A 143 -9.82 37.49 11.64
C GLY A 143 -10.12 36.07 11.16
N LYS A 144 -10.89 36.00 10.08
CA LYS A 144 -11.27 34.73 9.43
C LYS A 144 -10.49 34.50 8.14
N GLY A 145 -10.20 33.23 7.84
CA GLY A 145 -9.65 32.82 6.54
C GLY A 145 -8.20 33.23 6.30
N ARG A 146 -7.37 33.41 7.35
CA ARG A 146 -5.94 33.69 7.17
C ARG A 146 -5.21 32.45 6.65
N THR A 147 -4.57 32.54 5.49
CA THR A 147 -3.72 31.46 4.95
C THR A 147 -2.44 31.38 5.76
N ILE A 148 -2.16 30.24 6.35
CA ILE A 148 -0.97 29.97 7.16
C ILE A 148 0.07 29.10 6.45
N ALA A 149 -0.38 28.22 5.55
CA ALA A 149 0.48 27.30 4.83
C ALA A 149 -0.18 26.87 3.50
N ARG A 150 0.59 26.20 2.67
CA ARG A 150 0.09 25.51 1.49
C ARG A 150 0.63 24.10 1.43
N LEU A 151 -0.26 23.12 1.41
CA LEU A 151 0.10 21.71 1.27
C LEU A 151 0.79 21.46 -0.06
N ARG A 152 1.87 20.71 -0.01
CA ARG A 152 2.58 20.22 -1.20
C ARG A 152 2.44 18.72 -1.25
N LEU A 153 2.12 18.22 -2.42
CA LEU A 153 2.06 16.78 -2.70
C LEU A 153 3.32 16.34 -3.42
N ALA A 154 3.61 15.06 -3.30
CA ALA A 154 4.70 14.41 -4.04
C ALA A 154 4.14 13.49 -5.10
N SER A 155 4.79 13.43 -6.26
CA SER A 155 4.58 12.44 -7.30
C SER A 155 5.88 11.72 -7.62
N PHE A 156 5.75 10.51 -8.17
CA PHE A 156 6.87 9.66 -8.58
C PHE A 156 6.67 9.19 -10.02
N ALA A 157 7.78 8.93 -10.73
CA ALA A 157 7.71 8.40 -12.09
C ALA A 157 7.13 6.97 -12.11
N SER A 158 7.53 6.16 -11.11
CA SER A 158 7.03 4.78 -10.93
C SER A 158 6.62 4.57 -9.48
N PRO A 159 5.36 4.94 -9.10
CA PRO A 159 4.91 4.83 -7.71
C PRO A 159 4.95 3.39 -7.18
N GLU A 160 4.68 2.40 -8.04
CA GLU A 160 4.66 0.98 -7.68
C GLU A 160 6.02 0.45 -7.21
N ALA A 161 7.11 1.14 -7.58
CA ALA A 161 8.46 0.83 -7.12
C ALA A 161 8.83 1.51 -5.80
N LEU A 162 7.93 2.24 -5.15
CA LEU A 162 8.15 2.77 -3.81
C LEU A 162 8.33 1.64 -2.81
N ARG A 163 9.28 1.82 -1.91
CA ARG A 163 9.53 0.87 -0.82
C ARG A 163 8.57 1.15 0.34
N SER A 164 7.80 0.15 0.75
CA SER A 164 6.96 0.25 1.95
C SER A 164 7.83 0.30 3.22
N LEU A 165 7.50 1.23 4.11
CA LEU A 165 8.08 1.35 5.46
C LEU A 165 7.14 0.80 6.55
N GLY A 166 5.99 0.26 6.18
CA GLY A 166 4.90 -0.08 7.09
C GLY A 166 4.00 1.11 7.43
N ALA A 167 2.90 0.86 8.17
CA ALA A 167 1.96 1.90 8.64
C ALA A 167 1.51 2.91 7.55
N THR A 168 1.26 2.45 6.33
CA THR A 168 0.89 3.25 5.15
C THR A 168 1.95 4.25 4.67
N LEU A 169 3.20 4.08 5.09
CA LEU A 169 4.33 4.94 4.74
C LEU A 169 5.18 4.33 3.63
N PHE A 170 5.66 5.18 2.74
CA PHE A 170 6.50 4.79 1.61
C PHE A 170 7.75 5.64 1.54
N ALA A 171 8.84 5.04 1.08
CA ALA A 171 10.10 5.72 0.79
C ALA A 171 10.46 5.57 -0.68
N PRO A 172 11.19 6.53 -1.26
CA PRO A 172 11.70 6.40 -2.61
C PRO A 172 12.66 5.20 -2.73
N SER A 173 12.69 4.60 -3.90
CA SER A 173 13.72 3.66 -4.34
C SER A 173 14.39 4.19 -5.61
N ASP A 174 15.48 3.58 -6.03
CA ASP A 174 16.13 3.94 -7.30
C ASP A 174 15.18 3.76 -8.49
N ALA A 175 14.33 2.73 -8.46
CA ALA A 175 13.36 2.44 -9.51
C ALA A 175 12.13 3.38 -9.47
N SER A 176 11.73 3.90 -8.30
CA SER A 176 10.61 4.86 -8.21
C SER A 176 10.98 6.25 -8.74
N GLY A 177 12.27 6.55 -8.80
CA GLY A 177 12.78 7.88 -9.05
C GLY A 177 12.62 8.84 -7.86
N ARG A 178 13.09 10.07 -8.05
CA ARG A 178 13.02 11.12 -7.02
C ARG A 178 11.61 11.70 -6.90
N ALA A 179 11.22 12.06 -5.69
CA ALA A 179 9.98 12.78 -5.44
C ALA A 179 9.93 14.13 -6.15
N ARG A 180 8.91 14.36 -6.95
CA ARG A 180 8.61 15.66 -7.57
C ARG A 180 7.50 16.32 -6.76
N LEU A 181 7.82 17.44 -6.12
CA LEU A 181 6.85 18.18 -5.32
C LEU A 181 6.04 19.12 -6.22
N PHE A 182 4.73 19.15 -5.99
CA PHE A 182 3.81 20.04 -6.70
C PHE A 182 2.72 20.55 -5.75
N THR A 183 2.01 21.59 -6.18
CA THR A 183 0.85 22.14 -5.46
C THR A 183 -0.44 21.57 -6.09
N PRO A 184 -1.41 21.11 -5.26
CA PRO A 184 -2.70 20.65 -5.74
C PRO A 184 -3.54 21.79 -6.32
N GLY A 185 -4.67 21.46 -6.98
CA GLY A 185 -5.69 22.43 -7.38
C GLY A 185 -5.51 23.08 -8.76
N GLY A 186 -4.61 22.57 -9.61
CA GLY A 186 -4.56 22.95 -11.04
C GLY A 186 -5.67 22.26 -11.85
N ARG A 187 -5.86 22.68 -13.12
CA ARG A 187 -6.95 22.20 -13.99
C ARG A 187 -6.97 20.67 -14.13
N ASP A 188 -5.78 20.04 -14.17
CA ASP A 188 -5.58 18.59 -14.27
C ASP A 188 -4.76 18.03 -13.08
N ALA A 189 -4.61 18.82 -12.02
CA ALA A 189 -3.87 18.43 -10.83
C ALA A 189 -4.82 17.84 -9.78
N PRO A 190 -4.30 16.92 -8.94
CA PRO A 190 -5.05 16.41 -7.80
C PRO A 190 -5.56 17.54 -6.90
N SER A 191 -6.69 17.32 -6.26
CA SER A 191 -7.26 18.27 -5.30
C SER A 191 -7.23 17.70 -3.87
N ILE A 192 -7.36 18.58 -2.88
CA ILE A 192 -7.47 18.17 -1.47
C ILE A 192 -8.97 18.16 -1.09
N ALA A 193 -9.41 17.06 -0.49
CA ALA A 193 -10.71 16.93 0.15
C ALA A 193 -10.51 17.03 1.67
N PHE A 194 -10.95 18.15 2.24
CA PHE A 194 -10.90 18.38 3.69
C PHE A 194 -12.09 17.72 4.40
N GLY A 195 -11.90 17.17 5.61
CA GLY A 195 -12.91 16.43 6.34
C GLY A 195 -13.26 15.08 5.69
N ALA A 196 -12.33 14.52 4.94
CA ALA A 196 -12.48 13.22 4.31
C ALA A 196 -11.19 12.42 4.45
N LEU A 197 -11.33 11.09 4.41
CA LEU A 197 -10.23 10.15 4.35
C LEU A 197 -10.37 9.26 3.12
N GLU A 198 -9.25 8.86 2.56
CA GLU A 198 -9.22 7.83 1.54
C GLU A 198 -9.26 6.46 2.23
N ARG A 199 -10.25 5.63 1.91
CA ARG A 199 -10.29 4.25 2.39
C ARG A 199 -9.25 3.39 1.67
N SER A 200 -8.93 2.25 2.28
CA SER A 200 -8.19 1.19 1.62
C SER A 200 -8.80 0.85 0.25
N ASN A 201 -7.96 0.55 -0.73
CA ASN A 201 -8.40 0.06 -2.04
C ASN A 201 -8.59 -1.47 -2.06
N VAL A 202 -8.56 -2.12 -0.90
CA VAL A 202 -8.81 -3.55 -0.75
C VAL A 202 -10.30 -3.85 -0.83
N SER A 203 -10.67 -4.78 -1.70
CA SER A 203 -12.00 -5.39 -1.72
C SER A 203 -12.02 -6.64 -0.86
N ILE A 204 -12.77 -6.62 0.24
CA ILE A 204 -12.89 -7.76 1.17
C ILE A 204 -13.41 -9.01 0.43
N VAL A 205 -14.41 -8.85 -0.44
CA VAL A 205 -15.00 -9.97 -1.20
C VAL A 205 -13.99 -10.58 -2.15
N GLU A 206 -13.23 -9.73 -2.86
CA GLU A 206 -12.19 -10.19 -3.77
C GLU A 206 -11.04 -10.89 -3.00
N ALA A 207 -10.61 -10.32 -1.88
CA ALA A 207 -9.60 -10.92 -1.02
C ALA A 207 -10.03 -12.32 -0.51
N MET A 208 -11.29 -12.47 -0.08
CA MET A 208 -11.81 -13.77 0.34
C MET A 208 -11.84 -14.79 -0.82
N MET A 209 -12.23 -14.37 -2.03
CA MET A 209 -12.19 -15.25 -3.20
C MET A 209 -10.75 -15.66 -3.55
N GLN A 210 -9.79 -14.75 -3.45
CA GLN A 210 -8.38 -15.04 -3.68
C GLN A 210 -7.83 -16.03 -2.63
N ILE A 211 -8.19 -15.90 -1.34
CA ILE A 211 -7.81 -16.85 -0.30
C ILE A 211 -8.35 -18.25 -0.63
N LEU A 212 -9.64 -18.36 -0.94
CA LEU A 212 -10.23 -19.66 -1.28
C LEU A 212 -9.59 -20.30 -2.54
N GLY A 213 -9.29 -19.48 -3.56
CA GLY A 213 -8.58 -19.91 -4.76
C GLY A 213 -7.17 -20.42 -4.44
N ALA A 214 -6.40 -19.67 -3.65
CA ALA A 214 -5.05 -20.06 -3.25
C ALA A 214 -5.04 -21.33 -2.39
N GLN A 215 -6.00 -21.49 -1.47
CA GLN A 215 -6.15 -22.72 -0.67
C GLN A 215 -6.41 -23.95 -1.55
N ARG A 216 -7.36 -23.84 -2.49
CA ARG A 216 -7.64 -24.96 -3.42
C ARG A 216 -6.44 -25.31 -4.30
N ALA A 217 -5.70 -24.30 -4.77
CA ALA A 217 -4.50 -24.50 -5.56
C ALA A 217 -3.38 -25.16 -4.73
N TYR A 218 -3.22 -24.74 -3.47
CA TYR A 218 -2.30 -25.36 -2.53
C TYR A 218 -2.62 -26.85 -2.30
N GLU A 219 -3.89 -27.18 -2.03
CA GLU A 219 -4.35 -28.55 -1.87
C GLU A 219 -4.13 -29.41 -3.13
N ALA A 220 -4.39 -28.85 -4.30
CA ALA A 220 -4.15 -29.54 -5.57
C ALA A 220 -2.67 -29.86 -5.77
N ASN A 221 -1.77 -28.90 -5.46
CA ASN A 221 -0.33 -29.10 -5.51
C ASN A 221 0.15 -30.14 -4.49
N ALA A 222 -0.41 -30.14 -3.26
CA ALA A 222 -0.09 -31.13 -2.23
C ALA A 222 -0.48 -32.55 -2.68
N LYS A 223 -1.67 -32.71 -3.27
CA LYS A 223 -2.08 -34.01 -3.88
C LYS A 223 -1.16 -34.42 -5.02
N GLY A 224 -0.68 -33.46 -5.82
CA GLY A 224 0.29 -33.74 -6.87
C GLY A 224 1.63 -34.28 -6.33
N VAL A 225 2.12 -33.73 -5.21
CA VAL A 225 3.32 -34.24 -4.52
C VAL A 225 3.09 -35.66 -4.02
N GLN A 226 1.96 -35.91 -3.36
CA GLN A 226 1.62 -37.25 -2.85
C GLN A 226 1.53 -38.30 -3.97
N ALA A 227 0.87 -37.97 -5.09
CA ALA A 227 0.80 -38.86 -6.25
C ALA A 227 2.18 -39.14 -6.86
N ALA A 228 3.05 -38.14 -6.94
CA ALA A 228 4.40 -38.31 -7.45
C ALA A 228 5.27 -39.20 -6.53
N ASP A 229 5.10 -39.08 -5.21
CA ASP A 229 5.80 -39.91 -4.23
C ASP A 229 5.33 -41.38 -4.33
N GLU A 230 4.02 -41.60 -4.43
CA GLU A 230 3.46 -42.96 -4.62
C GLU A 230 3.96 -43.63 -5.90
N MET A 231 4.00 -42.90 -7.02
CA MET A 231 4.56 -43.42 -8.28
C MET A 231 6.03 -43.80 -8.13
N LEU A 232 6.84 -43.01 -7.39
CA LEU A 232 8.24 -43.35 -7.11
C LEU A 232 8.35 -44.62 -6.24
N ARG A 233 7.49 -44.75 -5.25
CA ARG A 233 7.45 -45.94 -4.37
C ARG A 233 7.14 -47.20 -5.17
N ILE A 234 6.14 -47.14 -6.06
CA ILE A 234 5.76 -48.27 -6.94
C ILE A 234 6.94 -48.60 -7.88
N ALA A 235 7.54 -47.61 -8.52
CA ALA A 235 8.70 -47.84 -9.41
C ALA A 235 9.89 -48.46 -8.71
N ASN A 236 10.19 -48.04 -7.47
CA ASN A 236 11.27 -48.63 -6.65
C ASN A 236 10.95 -50.08 -6.24
N ASN A 237 9.71 -50.38 -5.94
CA ASN A 237 9.30 -51.77 -5.61
C ASN A 237 9.40 -52.71 -6.80
N LEU A 238 9.04 -52.22 -8.00
CA LEU A 238 9.20 -53.00 -9.24
C LEU A 238 10.67 -53.32 -9.62
N HIS A 239 11.62 -52.48 -9.16
CA HIS A 239 13.06 -52.69 -9.42
C HIS A 239 13.71 -53.67 -8.42
N ARG A 240 13.04 -53.98 -7.31
CA ARG A 240 13.54 -54.85 -6.27
C ARG A 240 12.97 -56.26 -6.27
N GLY A 241 12.02 -56.55 -7.11
CA GLY A 241 11.45 -57.89 -7.38
C GLY A 241 11.91 -58.41 -8.73
#